data_917575958415ba08d01b4e68f31b2d05
#
_entry.id   917575958415ba08d01b4e68f31b2d05
#
_cell.length_a   1.000
_cell.length_b   1.000
_cell.length_c   1.000
_cell.angle_alpha   90.00
_cell.angle_beta   90.00
_cell.angle_gamma   90.00
#
_symmetry.space_group_name_H-M   'P 1'
#
loop_
_entity.id
_entity.type
_entity.pdbx_description
1 polymer ?
#
loop_
_entity_poly.entity_id
_entity_poly.type
_entity_poly.pdbx_seq_one_letter_code
_entity_poly.pdbx_strand_id
1 'polypeptide(L)'
;MNSIYDAENLQPGFVPVVYGYYDRANMMESTPEVINHSHSLCEIMYVNEGAMSIETESGLSRVGCNQFIWIDAGVRHWDLRFNNGLCSMMNIEFQYEEGPDLAPDLGSLIKEDTTLHNLFEQQPRVLTLTDRNSVIFQLLKSIIPLADSTHEQSRHLCSLLCTQVMLEIARLRSLNQSPEVAANRYITEALDILQEGYAEPLTASYVAEQLHIHPSYLHRLFREYTSRTMKEHLQRIRIQHAQKLLKETRMSMQEIAGEVGFSNTQQFQQMFRRIVGVRPLDYRKQQQEQTE
;
A
#
# COMPACT_ATOMS: atom_id res chain seq x y z
N MET A 1 4.52 -20.51 20.01
CA MET A 1 4.37 -19.36 19.10
C MET A 1 3.02 -18.78 19.41
N ASN A 2 2.96 -17.58 19.96
CA ASN A 2 1.67 -17.03 20.44
C ASN A 2 1.08 -16.13 19.33
N SER A 3 0.41 -16.77 18.35
CA SER A 3 -0.43 -16.02 17.40
C SER A 3 -1.46 -15.19 18.18
N ILE A 4 -1.81 -14.01 17.70
CA ILE A 4 -2.90 -13.21 18.29
C ILE A 4 -4.22 -13.98 18.34
N TYR A 5 -4.39 -14.95 17.46
CA TYR A 5 -5.60 -15.78 17.33
C TYR A 5 -5.65 -16.96 18.30
N ASP A 6 -4.60 -17.18 19.11
CA ASP A 6 -4.57 -18.27 20.09
C ASP A 6 -5.62 -18.03 21.17
N ALA A 7 -6.32 -19.11 21.56
CA ALA A 7 -7.43 -19.04 22.50
C ALA A 7 -7.06 -18.45 23.88
N GLU A 8 -5.79 -18.58 24.28
CA GLU A 8 -5.26 -18.01 25.53
C GLU A 8 -5.35 -16.48 25.52
N ASN A 9 -5.05 -15.85 24.38
CA ASN A 9 -5.08 -14.39 24.23
C ASN A 9 -6.48 -13.79 24.32
N LEU A 10 -7.52 -14.64 24.25
CA LEU A 10 -8.93 -14.27 24.32
C LEU A 10 -9.52 -14.43 25.72
N GLN A 11 -8.72 -14.86 26.69
CA GLN A 11 -9.15 -14.99 28.08
C GLN A 11 -9.22 -13.62 28.77
N PRO A 12 -10.15 -13.43 29.72
CA PRO A 12 -10.13 -12.27 30.59
C PRO A 12 -8.78 -12.11 31.30
N GLY A 13 -8.31 -10.89 31.41
CA GLY A 13 -6.99 -10.60 32.02
C GLY A 13 -5.79 -10.72 31.09
N PHE A 14 -5.97 -11.08 29.80
CA PHE A 14 -4.90 -10.97 28.80
C PHE A 14 -4.95 -9.60 28.11
N VAL A 15 -3.81 -8.93 28.11
CA VAL A 15 -3.66 -7.57 27.59
C VAL A 15 -2.48 -7.49 26.62
N PRO A 16 -2.53 -6.61 25.60
CA PRO A 16 -1.39 -6.40 24.71
C PRO A 16 -0.28 -5.64 25.41
N VAL A 17 0.95 -6.17 25.28
CA VAL A 17 2.19 -5.58 25.81
C VAL A 17 3.15 -5.34 24.64
N VAL A 18 3.65 -4.11 24.52
CA VAL A 18 4.59 -3.71 23.48
C VAL A 18 6.02 -4.03 23.95
N TYR A 19 6.78 -4.74 23.13
CA TYR A 19 8.14 -5.18 23.38
C TYR A 19 9.18 -4.47 22.54
N GLY A 20 8.81 -4.13 21.31
CA GLY A 20 9.67 -3.45 20.38
C GLY A 20 8.94 -2.30 19.69
N TYR A 21 9.65 -1.24 19.40
CA TYR A 21 9.15 -0.16 18.59
C TYR A 21 10.29 0.64 17.97
N TYR A 22 10.02 1.28 16.87
CA TYR A 22 10.86 2.36 16.35
C TYR A 22 10.05 3.37 15.55
N ASP A 23 10.58 4.59 15.51
CA ASP A 23 10.14 5.67 14.60
C ASP A 23 11.39 6.13 13.85
N ARG A 24 11.51 5.76 12.59
CA ARG A 24 12.69 6.01 11.75
C ARG A 24 12.34 6.86 10.56
N ALA A 25 13.00 8.00 10.46
CA ALA A 25 12.93 8.90 9.32
C ALA A 25 14.11 8.67 8.37
N ASN A 26 13.87 8.87 7.07
CA ASN A 26 14.90 8.91 6.02
C ASN A 26 15.73 7.61 5.90
N MET A 27 15.08 6.45 6.01
CA MET A 27 15.74 5.16 5.73
C MET A 27 16.07 5.04 4.24
N MET A 28 17.30 4.62 3.93
CA MET A 28 17.81 4.41 2.57
C MET A 28 18.07 2.92 2.31
N GLU A 29 18.14 2.55 1.03
CA GLU A 29 18.42 1.20 0.53
C GLU A 29 19.75 0.58 1.04
N SER A 30 20.65 1.42 1.57
CA SER A 30 21.95 0.99 2.13
C SER A 30 21.89 0.56 3.59
N THR A 31 20.73 0.50 4.21
CA THR A 31 20.62 -0.06 5.56
C THR A 31 20.66 -1.58 5.45
N PRO A 32 21.81 -2.23 5.78
CA PRO A 32 21.93 -3.67 5.65
C PRO A 32 21.11 -4.37 6.74
N GLU A 33 20.63 -5.55 6.38
CA GLU A 33 20.14 -6.60 7.26
C GLU A 33 18.68 -6.52 7.69
N VAL A 34 17.82 -6.97 6.78
CA VAL A 34 16.71 -7.77 7.26
C VAL A 34 17.08 -9.24 7.06
N ILE A 35 17.67 -9.83 8.10
CA ILE A 35 17.92 -11.26 8.16
C ILE A 35 16.54 -11.95 8.12
N ASN A 36 16.44 -13.02 7.31
CA ASN A 36 15.28 -13.89 7.35
C ASN A 36 15.03 -14.36 8.79
N HIS A 37 13.99 -13.85 9.42
CA HIS A 37 13.67 -14.15 10.80
C HIS A 37 12.16 -14.35 11.01
N SER A 38 11.83 -14.90 12.14
CA SER A 38 10.49 -14.92 12.69
C SER A 38 10.58 -14.76 14.20
N HIS A 39 9.65 -14.07 14.79
CA HIS A 39 9.58 -13.87 16.24
C HIS A 39 8.18 -14.20 16.77
N SER A 40 8.07 -14.32 18.08
CA SER A 40 6.80 -14.63 18.77
C SER A 40 5.88 -13.42 18.96
N LEU A 41 6.25 -12.27 18.39
CA LEU A 41 5.51 -11.02 18.51
C LEU A 41 4.69 -10.76 17.23
N CYS A 42 3.53 -10.16 17.38
CA CYS A 42 2.82 -9.54 16.28
C CYS A 42 3.48 -8.21 15.94
N GLU A 43 3.51 -7.84 14.67
CA GLU A 43 4.20 -6.65 14.20
C GLU A 43 3.30 -5.78 13.32
N ILE A 44 3.39 -4.47 13.49
CA ILE A 44 2.77 -3.47 12.61
C ILE A 44 3.87 -2.54 12.12
N MET A 45 4.10 -2.52 10.81
CA MET A 45 4.99 -1.55 10.15
C MET A 45 4.14 -0.55 9.38
N TYR A 46 4.22 0.72 9.72
CA TYR A 46 3.49 1.82 9.09
C TYR A 46 4.42 2.72 8.30
N VAL A 47 4.13 2.98 7.03
CA VAL A 47 4.89 3.91 6.18
C VAL A 47 4.20 5.27 6.18
N ASN A 48 4.88 6.27 6.73
CA ASN A 48 4.39 7.65 6.74
C ASN A 48 4.95 8.51 5.59
N GLU A 49 6.06 8.08 4.96
CA GLU A 49 6.63 8.74 3.78
C GLU A 49 7.41 7.72 2.94
N GLY A 50 7.30 7.84 1.61
CA GLY A 50 7.96 6.91 0.68
C GLY A 50 7.22 5.59 0.53
N ALA A 51 7.96 4.52 0.31
CA ALA A 51 7.44 3.16 0.18
C ALA A 51 8.50 2.11 0.54
N MET A 52 8.05 0.98 1.05
CA MET A 52 8.88 -0.20 1.28
C MET A 52 8.26 -1.43 0.62
N SER A 53 9.08 -2.45 0.43
CA SER A 53 8.63 -3.81 0.10
C SER A 53 9.20 -4.77 1.12
N ILE A 54 8.40 -5.74 1.52
CA ILE A 54 8.78 -6.80 2.45
C ILE A 54 8.35 -8.15 1.89
N GLU A 55 9.23 -9.12 1.93
CA GLU A 55 8.93 -10.48 1.53
C GLU A 55 8.52 -11.31 2.75
N THR A 56 7.43 -12.06 2.61
CA THR A 56 6.91 -12.96 3.64
C THR A 56 6.66 -14.34 3.03
N GLU A 57 6.29 -15.32 3.83
CA GLU A 57 5.86 -16.64 3.32
C GLU A 57 4.64 -16.54 2.36
N SER A 58 3.86 -15.49 2.46
CA SER A 58 2.71 -15.22 1.57
C SER A 58 3.09 -14.51 0.25
N GLY A 59 4.36 -14.14 0.09
CA GLY A 59 4.91 -13.42 -1.07
C GLY A 59 5.36 -12.01 -0.74
N LEU A 60 5.67 -11.25 -1.80
CA LEU A 60 6.15 -9.87 -1.70
C LEU A 60 4.97 -8.91 -1.46
N SER A 61 5.07 -8.13 -0.40
CA SER A 61 4.12 -7.06 -0.07
C SER A 61 4.78 -5.69 -0.27
N ARG A 62 4.12 -4.80 -1.02
CA ARG A 62 4.52 -3.38 -1.14
C ARG A 62 3.65 -2.54 -0.22
N VAL A 63 4.28 -1.68 0.57
CA VAL A 63 3.61 -0.80 1.52
C VAL A 63 4.01 0.63 1.21
N GLY A 64 3.07 1.45 0.77
CA GLY A 64 3.26 2.85 0.39
C GLY A 64 2.89 3.81 1.52
N CYS A 65 3.01 5.11 1.23
CA CYS A 65 2.63 6.18 2.16
C CYS A 65 1.19 6.02 2.65
N ASN A 66 0.96 6.21 3.95
CA ASN A 66 -0.30 5.99 4.66
C ASN A 66 -0.83 4.54 4.56
N GLN A 67 0.06 3.59 4.35
CA GLN A 67 -0.25 2.17 4.44
C GLN A 67 0.55 1.54 5.57
N PHE A 68 0.03 0.43 6.06
CA PHE A 68 0.72 -0.40 7.04
C PHE A 68 0.58 -1.87 6.67
N ILE A 69 1.53 -2.66 7.13
CA ILE A 69 1.46 -4.12 7.09
C ILE A 69 1.35 -4.65 8.52
N TRP A 70 0.43 -5.56 8.71
CA TRP A 70 0.28 -6.41 9.88
C TRP A 70 0.93 -7.75 9.60
N ILE A 71 1.77 -8.22 10.50
CA ILE A 71 2.41 -9.54 10.46
C ILE A 71 2.12 -10.23 11.79
N ASP A 72 1.45 -11.37 11.73
CA ASP A 72 1.15 -12.16 12.93
C ASP A 72 2.38 -12.89 13.44
N ALA A 73 2.38 -13.24 14.71
CA ALA A 73 3.47 -13.96 15.38
C ALA A 73 3.86 -15.25 14.66
N GLY A 74 5.15 -15.50 14.55
CA GLY A 74 5.73 -16.68 13.91
C GLY A 74 5.73 -16.66 12.38
N VAL A 75 5.21 -15.63 11.73
CA VAL A 75 5.33 -15.48 10.28
C VAL A 75 6.77 -15.13 9.92
N ARG A 76 7.36 -15.91 9.01
CA ARG A 76 8.70 -15.60 8.48
C ARG A 76 8.61 -14.43 7.52
N HIS A 77 9.49 -13.45 7.72
CA HIS A 77 9.59 -12.28 6.86
C HIS A 77 11.05 -11.84 6.73
N TRP A 78 11.37 -11.20 5.57
CA TRP A 78 12.73 -10.82 5.21
C TRP A 78 12.75 -9.79 4.10
N ASP A 79 13.95 -9.33 3.74
CA ASP A 79 14.24 -8.53 2.56
C ASP A 79 13.44 -7.23 2.48
N LEU A 80 13.52 -6.45 3.59
CA LEU A 80 12.94 -5.12 3.63
C LEU A 80 13.69 -4.20 2.66
N ARG A 81 13.01 -3.78 1.59
CA ARG A 81 13.58 -2.89 0.57
C ARG A 81 12.85 -1.56 0.56
N PHE A 82 13.61 -0.49 0.48
CA PHE A 82 13.07 0.86 0.33
C PHE A 82 13.06 1.24 -1.15
N ASN A 83 11.89 1.41 -1.75
CA ASN A 83 11.73 1.63 -3.17
C ASN A 83 12.03 3.09 -3.55
N ASN A 84 13.13 3.31 -4.30
CA ASN A 84 13.48 4.56 -4.99
C ASN A 84 13.52 5.83 -4.13
N GLY A 85 14.10 5.78 -2.94
CA GLY A 85 14.30 7.00 -2.17
C GLY A 85 14.24 6.82 -0.66
N LEU A 86 13.96 7.93 0.02
CA LEU A 86 13.82 7.97 1.46
C LEU A 86 12.47 7.35 1.88
N CYS A 87 12.51 6.48 2.88
CA CYS A 87 11.32 5.94 3.52
C CYS A 87 11.33 6.32 4.99
N SER A 88 10.21 6.81 5.49
CA SER A 88 10.00 7.06 6.90
C SER A 88 8.91 6.12 7.39
N MET A 89 9.19 5.40 8.48
CA MET A 89 8.28 4.39 8.98
C MET A 89 8.29 4.29 10.51
N MET A 90 7.17 3.83 11.04
CA MET A 90 7.02 3.44 12.45
C MET A 90 6.75 1.94 12.53
N ASN A 91 7.25 1.32 13.60
CA ASN A 91 6.99 -0.07 13.92
C ASN A 91 6.58 -0.22 15.38
N ILE A 92 5.68 -1.16 15.66
CA ILE A 92 5.44 -1.71 16.99
C ILE A 92 5.41 -3.23 16.91
N GLU A 93 6.00 -3.86 17.92
CA GLU A 93 5.98 -5.31 18.13
C GLU A 93 5.34 -5.61 19.48
N PHE A 94 4.33 -6.46 19.51
CA PHE A 94 3.59 -6.75 20.74
C PHE A 94 3.09 -8.20 20.79
N GLN A 95 2.75 -8.64 21.99
CA GLN A 95 2.04 -9.90 22.23
C GLN A 95 1.02 -9.70 23.35
N TYR A 96 0.14 -10.69 23.53
CA TYR A 96 -0.80 -10.70 24.64
C TYR A 96 -0.21 -11.48 25.81
N GLU A 97 -0.37 -10.94 27.00
CA GLU A 97 0.13 -11.54 28.26
C GLU A 97 -0.89 -11.40 29.37
N GLU A 98 -0.74 -12.22 30.40
CA GLU A 98 -1.50 -12.07 31.62
C GLU A 98 -1.17 -10.71 32.27
N GLY A 99 -2.19 -9.93 32.56
CA GLY A 99 -2.06 -8.57 33.07
C GLY A 99 -3.30 -8.16 33.89
N PRO A 100 -3.43 -6.88 34.20
CA PRO A 100 -4.60 -6.39 34.92
C PRO A 100 -5.87 -6.64 34.09
N ASP A 101 -6.95 -6.98 34.77
CA ASP A 101 -8.27 -7.12 34.17
C ASP A 101 -8.79 -5.75 33.72
N LEU A 102 -8.46 -5.39 32.49
CA LEU A 102 -8.90 -4.15 31.83
C LEU A 102 -10.12 -4.46 30.97
N ALA A 103 -11.24 -3.89 31.33
CA ALA A 103 -12.45 -3.98 30.50
C ALA A 103 -12.48 -2.85 29.46
N PRO A 104 -12.91 -3.10 28.22
CA PRO A 104 -13.29 -4.40 27.68
C PRO A 104 -12.06 -5.24 27.26
N ASP A 105 -12.03 -6.52 27.61
CA ASP A 105 -11.05 -7.48 27.10
C ASP A 105 -11.31 -7.85 25.62
N LEU A 106 -10.28 -8.36 24.95
CA LEU A 106 -10.38 -8.70 23.53
C LEU A 106 -11.44 -9.77 23.24
N GLY A 107 -11.57 -10.78 24.10
CA GLY A 107 -12.56 -11.84 23.94
C GLY A 107 -14.02 -11.35 24.06
N SER A 108 -14.27 -10.38 24.91
CA SER A 108 -15.58 -9.71 25.03
C SER A 108 -15.86 -8.86 23.79
N LEU A 109 -14.88 -8.09 23.31
CA LEU A 109 -15.01 -7.27 22.10
C LEU A 109 -15.28 -8.12 20.85
N ILE A 110 -14.65 -9.27 20.71
CA ILE A 110 -14.89 -10.19 19.58
C ILE A 110 -16.34 -10.68 19.55
N LYS A 111 -16.98 -10.85 20.70
CA LYS A 111 -18.39 -11.28 20.76
C LYS A 111 -19.37 -10.17 20.39
N GLU A 112 -19.00 -8.92 20.62
CA GLU A 112 -19.88 -7.76 20.44
C GLU A 112 -19.65 -7.04 19.09
N ASP A 113 -18.42 -7.06 18.56
CA ASP A 113 -18.05 -6.39 17.31
C ASP A 113 -17.92 -7.40 16.15
N THR A 114 -18.82 -7.29 15.17
CA THR A 114 -18.87 -8.19 14.01
C THR A 114 -17.62 -8.08 13.15
N THR A 115 -16.99 -6.92 13.03
CA THR A 115 -15.80 -6.73 12.19
C THR A 115 -14.60 -7.39 12.82
N LEU A 116 -14.45 -7.27 14.13
CA LEU A 116 -13.42 -7.94 14.91
C LEU A 116 -13.61 -9.46 14.91
N HIS A 117 -14.86 -9.93 15.09
CA HIS A 117 -15.21 -11.33 14.99
C HIS A 117 -14.78 -11.93 13.65
N ASN A 118 -15.11 -11.28 12.53
CA ASN A 118 -14.71 -11.71 11.20
C ASN A 118 -13.17 -11.71 10.99
N LEU A 119 -12.45 -10.78 11.60
CA LEU A 119 -10.99 -10.76 11.58
C LEU A 119 -10.43 -12.03 12.24
N PHE A 120 -10.98 -12.38 13.42
CA PHE A 120 -10.55 -13.54 14.20
C PHE A 120 -11.01 -14.88 13.63
N GLU A 121 -12.14 -14.95 12.92
CA GLU A 121 -12.52 -16.13 12.16
C GLU A 121 -11.61 -16.41 10.95
N GLN A 122 -11.23 -15.36 10.22
CA GLN A 122 -10.44 -15.50 9.00
C GLN A 122 -8.92 -15.59 9.25
N GLN A 123 -8.46 -15.21 10.44
CA GLN A 123 -7.09 -15.32 10.91
C GLN A 123 -6.01 -14.94 9.89
N PRO A 124 -6.03 -13.74 9.31
CA PRO A 124 -5.03 -13.32 8.33
C PRO A 124 -3.65 -13.25 8.99
N ARG A 125 -2.69 -14.01 8.49
CA ARG A 125 -1.32 -14.02 9.01
C ARG A 125 -0.51 -12.80 8.57
N VAL A 126 -0.82 -12.27 7.37
CA VAL A 126 -0.25 -11.04 6.82
C VAL A 126 -1.37 -10.21 6.22
N LEU A 127 -1.37 -8.89 6.46
CA LEU A 127 -2.42 -8.01 6.00
C LEU A 127 -1.86 -6.62 5.69
N THR A 128 -1.98 -6.15 4.46
CA THR A 128 -1.64 -4.77 4.09
C THR A 128 -2.90 -3.93 3.92
N LEU A 129 -2.97 -2.81 4.61
CA LEU A 129 -4.14 -1.92 4.63
C LEU A 129 -3.73 -0.45 4.46
N THR A 130 -4.69 0.36 3.98
CA THR A 130 -4.54 1.82 3.85
C THR A 130 -5.24 2.52 4.99
N ASP A 131 -4.50 3.36 5.72
CA ASP A 131 -5.01 4.22 6.79
C ASP A 131 -5.44 5.58 6.25
N ARG A 132 -6.62 5.63 5.64
CA ARG A 132 -7.12 6.84 4.93
C ARG A 132 -7.29 8.06 5.82
N ASN A 133 -7.55 7.87 7.11
CA ASN A 133 -7.84 8.93 8.07
C ASN A 133 -6.70 9.15 9.07
N SER A 134 -5.55 8.49 8.86
CA SER A 134 -4.38 8.55 9.74
C SER A 134 -4.67 8.14 11.20
N VAL A 135 -5.67 7.28 11.43
CA VAL A 135 -6.04 6.84 12.78
C VAL A 135 -4.97 5.91 13.35
N ILE A 136 -4.54 4.90 12.56
CA ILE A 136 -3.45 4.00 12.96
C ILE A 136 -2.18 4.79 13.21
N PHE A 137 -1.82 5.75 12.33
CA PHE A 137 -0.68 6.63 12.51
C PHE A 137 -0.69 7.35 13.87
N GLN A 138 -1.82 7.97 14.23
CA GLN A 138 -1.94 8.69 15.51
C GLN A 138 -1.88 7.76 16.73
N LEU A 139 -2.46 6.57 16.62
CA LEU A 139 -2.39 5.55 17.67
C LEU A 139 -0.93 5.11 17.89
N LEU A 140 -0.19 4.77 16.84
CA LEU A 140 1.23 4.39 16.94
C LEU A 140 2.06 5.52 17.55
N LYS A 141 1.86 6.77 17.12
CA LYS A 141 2.50 7.94 17.72
C LYS A 141 2.20 8.12 19.21
N SER A 142 1.03 7.69 19.67
CA SER A 142 0.67 7.75 21.08
C SER A 142 1.22 6.57 21.87
N ILE A 143 1.33 5.38 21.26
CA ILE A 143 1.85 4.16 21.88
C ILE A 143 3.36 4.26 22.14
N ILE A 144 4.13 4.69 21.13
CA ILE A 144 5.61 4.69 21.17
C ILE A 144 6.17 5.38 22.43
N PRO A 145 5.77 6.62 22.79
CA PRO A 145 6.31 7.26 24.01
C PRO A 145 5.81 6.63 25.30
N LEU A 146 4.71 5.86 25.30
CA LEU A 146 4.20 5.16 26.47
C LEU A 146 4.90 3.82 26.70
N ALA A 147 5.43 3.18 25.63
CA ALA A 147 6.05 1.87 25.69
C ALA A 147 7.33 1.84 26.56
N ASP A 148 8.09 2.95 26.63
CA ASP A 148 9.26 3.08 27.49
C ASP A 148 8.93 3.33 28.96
N SER A 149 7.69 3.64 29.27
CA SER A 149 7.30 4.06 30.62
C SER A 149 7.12 2.87 31.54
N THR A 150 7.78 2.90 32.69
CA THR A 150 7.60 1.91 33.76
C THR A 150 6.37 2.17 34.64
N HIS A 151 5.69 3.30 34.45
CA HIS A 151 4.50 3.63 35.21
C HIS A 151 3.31 2.73 34.84
N GLU A 152 2.61 2.24 35.83
CA GLU A 152 1.45 1.36 35.66
C GLU A 152 0.36 2.02 34.78
N GLN A 153 0.07 3.30 35.02
CA GLN A 153 -0.90 4.05 34.20
C GLN A 153 -0.50 4.11 32.70
N SER A 154 0.79 4.26 32.41
CA SER A 154 1.29 4.27 31.01
C SER A 154 1.11 2.92 30.34
N ARG A 155 1.36 1.83 31.07
CA ARG A 155 1.12 0.46 30.58
C ARG A 155 -0.36 0.23 30.27
N HIS A 156 -1.27 0.68 31.16
CA HIS A 156 -2.71 0.59 30.92
C HIS A 156 -3.14 1.37 29.67
N LEU A 157 -2.66 2.62 29.53
CA LEU A 157 -2.94 3.43 28.34
C LEU A 157 -2.40 2.78 27.05
N CYS A 158 -1.18 2.25 27.09
CA CYS A 158 -0.58 1.54 25.98
C CYS A 158 -1.42 0.32 25.56
N SER A 159 -1.86 -0.49 26.51
CA SER A 159 -2.72 -1.64 26.29
C SER A 159 -4.08 -1.25 25.67
N LEU A 160 -4.74 -0.21 26.17
CA LEU A 160 -5.99 0.28 25.59
C LEU A 160 -5.81 0.81 24.16
N LEU A 161 -4.72 1.53 23.89
CA LEU A 161 -4.40 2.01 22.53
C LEU A 161 -4.11 0.85 21.57
N CYS A 162 -3.40 -0.19 22.00
CA CYS A 162 -3.19 -1.39 21.19
C CYS A 162 -4.51 -2.12 20.90
N THR A 163 -5.41 -2.21 21.86
CA THR A 163 -6.78 -2.74 21.65
C THR A 163 -7.54 -1.91 20.63
N GLN A 164 -7.44 -0.57 20.71
CA GLN A 164 -8.03 0.32 19.71
C GLN A 164 -7.41 0.11 18.31
N VAL A 165 -6.11 -0.14 18.21
CA VAL A 165 -5.45 -0.50 16.93
C VAL A 165 -6.08 -1.76 16.34
N MET A 166 -6.37 -2.78 17.14
CA MET A 166 -7.01 -4.01 16.66
C MET A 166 -8.41 -3.78 16.12
N LEU A 167 -9.22 -2.99 16.83
CA LEU A 167 -10.56 -2.59 16.36
C LEU A 167 -10.48 -1.83 15.02
N GLU A 168 -9.53 -0.91 14.91
CA GLU A 168 -9.34 -0.14 13.68
C GLU A 168 -8.84 -1.00 12.52
N ILE A 169 -7.93 -1.95 12.73
CA ILE A 169 -7.52 -2.93 11.73
C ILE A 169 -8.72 -3.74 11.24
N ALA A 170 -9.56 -4.25 12.14
CA ALA A 170 -10.76 -4.99 11.79
C ALA A 170 -11.73 -4.14 10.96
N ARG A 171 -11.95 -2.90 11.36
CA ARG A 171 -12.78 -1.92 10.63
C ARG A 171 -12.23 -1.64 9.23
N LEU A 172 -10.95 -1.32 9.11
CA LEU A 172 -10.29 -1.03 7.82
C LEU A 172 -10.33 -2.24 6.89
N ARG A 173 -10.13 -3.45 7.42
CA ARG A 173 -10.25 -4.68 6.65
C ARG A 173 -11.65 -4.88 6.12
N SER A 174 -12.67 -4.72 6.97
CA SER A 174 -14.08 -4.83 6.57
C SER A 174 -14.42 -3.84 5.45
N LEU A 175 -13.96 -2.59 5.56
CA LEU A 175 -14.11 -1.59 4.50
C LEU A 175 -13.40 -2.01 3.20
N ASN A 176 -12.19 -2.57 3.29
CA ASN A 176 -11.45 -3.03 2.11
C ASN A 176 -12.08 -4.25 1.43
N GLN A 177 -12.87 -5.02 2.14
CA GLN A 177 -13.62 -6.16 1.59
C GLN A 177 -14.92 -5.73 0.92
N SER A 178 -15.36 -4.47 1.07
CA SER A 178 -16.52 -3.99 0.34
C SER A 178 -16.25 -4.00 -1.17
N PRO A 179 -17.24 -4.41 -2.01
CA PRO A 179 -17.06 -4.48 -3.46
C PRO A 179 -16.59 -3.16 -4.09
N GLU A 180 -17.03 -2.03 -3.56
CA GLU A 180 -16.65 -0.69 -4.05
C GLU A 180 -15.19 -0.36 -3.75
N VAL A 181 -14.69 -0.68 -2.55
CA VAL A 181 -13.31 -0.42 -2.16
C VAL A 181 -12.36 -1.37 -2.89
N ALA A 182 -12.74 -2.65 -3.03
CA ALA A 182 -11.99 -3.61 -3.83
C ALA A 182 -11.90 -3.14 -5.30
N ALA A 183 -12.99 -2.66 -5.87
CA ALA A 183 -13.03 -2.12 -7.23
C ALA A 183 -12.10 -0.91 -7.39
N ASN A 184 -12.14 0.05 -6.46
CA ASN A 184 -11.28 1.23 -6.47
C ASN A 184 -9.79 0.86 -6.33
N ARG A 185 -9.46 -0.12 -5.48
CA ARG A 185 -8.09 -0.66 -5.35
C ARG A 185 -7.59 -1.23 -6.67
N TYR A 186 -8.37 -2.10 -7.33
CA TYR A 186 -7.99 -2.66 -8.62
C TYR A 186 -7.76 -1.58 -9.69
N ILE A 187 -8.56 -0.52 -9.70
CA ILE A 187 -8.34 0.60 -10.63
C ILE A 187 -7.06 1.36 -10.31
N THR A 188 -6.78 1.64 -9.04
CA THR A 188 -5.54 2.32 -8.63
C THR A 188 -4.31 1.50 -9.02
N GLU A 189 -4.26 0.22 -8.64
CA GLU A 189 -3.16 -0.68 -8.97
C GLU A 189 -2.99 -0.84 -10.50
N ALA A 190 -4.10 -0.92 -11.25
CA ALA A 190 -4.04 -0.97 -12.71
C ALA A 190 -3.46 0.31 -13.32
N LEU A 191 -3.81 1.49 -12.79
CA LEU A 191 -3.27 2.77 -13.25
C LEU A 191 -1.77 2.88 -12.95
N ASP A 192 -1.31 2.38 -11.81
CA ASP A 192 0.12 2.32 -11.45
C ASP A 192 0.90 1.42 -12.43
N ILE A 193 0.38 0.22 -12.74
CA ILE A 193 0.97 -0.67 -13.75
C ILE A 193 1.05 0.02 -15.13
N LEU A 194 0.00 0.76 -15.52
CA LEU A 194 0.01 1.51 -16.77
C LEU A 194 1.03 2.64 -16.76
N GLN A 195 1.19 3.32 -15.62
CA GLN A 195 2.12 4.44 -15.48
C GLN A 195 3.58 3.99 -15.46
N GLU A 196 3.88 2.84 -14.83
CA GLU A 196 5.23 2.28 -14.76
C GLU A 196 5.65 1.61 -16.08
N GLY A 197 4.73 0.89 -16.74
CA GLY A 197 5.00 0.12 -17.95
C GLY A 197 4.48 0.75 -19.23
N TYR A 198 4.23 2.07 -19.29
CA TYR A 198 3.56 2.70 -20.43
C TYR A 198 4.23 2.48 -21.79
N ALA A 199 5.56 2.36 -21.82
CA ALA A 199 6.32 2.12 -23.04
C ALA A 199 6.17 0.69 -23.59
N GLU A 200 5.81 -0.25 -22.75
CA GLU A 200 5.67 -1.67 -23.07
C GLU A 200 4.30 -1.99 -23.71
N PRO A 201 4.18 -3.15 -24.41
CA PRO A 201 2.93 -3.57 -25.04
C PRO A 201 1.92 -4.12 -24.01
N LEU A 202 1.48 -3.28 -23.07
CA LEU A 202 0.52 -3.67 -22.03
C LEU A 202 -0.86 -3.99 -22.63
N THR A 203 -1.37 -5.17 -22.28
CA THR A 203 -2.73 -5.62 -22.61
C THR A 203 -3.61 -5.70 -21.37
N ALA A 204 -4.93 -5.61 -21.56
CA ALA A 204 -5.86 -5.78 -20.44
C ALA A 204 -5.78 -7.17 -19.79
N SER A 205 -5.43 -8.19 -20.57
CA SER A 205 -5.22 -9.54 -20.06
C SER A 205 -4.00 -9.61 -19.15
N TYR A 206 -2.89 -9.00 -19.55
CA TYR A 206 -1.69 -8.92 -18.73
C TYR A 206 -1.95 -8.19 -17.41
N VAL A 207 -2.55 -7.00 -17.46
CA VAL A 207 -2.85 -6.22 -16.26
C VAL A 207 -3.81 -6.97 -15.33
N ALA A 208 -4.84 -7.63 -15.89
CA ALA A 208 -5.79 -8.41 -15.11
C ALA A 208 -5.13 -9.63 -14.43
N GLU A 209 -4.16 -10.26 -15.10
CA GLU A 209 -3.36 -11.36 -14.54
C GLU A 209 -2.52 -10.88 -13.35
N GLN A 210 -1.85 -9.72 -13.46
CA GLN A 210 -1.09 -9.13 -12.35
C GLN A 210 -1.97 -8.81 -11.13
N LEU A 211 -3.22 -8.44 -11.37
CA LEU A 211 -4.21 -8.12 -10.34
C LEU A 211 -5.00 -9.34 -9.84
N HIS A 212 -4.73 -10.54 -10.39
CA HIS A 212 -5.46 -11.78 -10.10
C HIS A 212 -6.98 -11.66 -10.29
N ILE A 213 -7.43 -10.92 -11.33
CA ILE A 213 -8.84 -10.75 -11.67
C ILE A 213 -9.11 -11.13 -13.14
N HIS A 214 -10.39 -11.34 -13.46
CA HIS A 214 -10.76 -11.65 -14.84
C HIS A 214 -10.70 -10.39 -15.72
N PRO A 215 -10.17 -10.44 -16.98
CA PRO A 215 -10.07 -9.28 -17.87
C PRO A 215 -11.39 -8.55 -18.10
N SER A 216 -12.52 -9.27 -18.20
CA SER A 216 -13.84 -8.66 -18.36
C SER A 216 -14.26 -7.81 -17.16
N TYR A 217 -13.86 -8.22 -15.94
CA TYR A 217 -14.08 -7.47 -14.73
C TYR A 217 -13.27 -6.17 -14.73
N LEU A 218 -11.98 -6.24 -15.10
CA LEU A 218 -11.12 -5.07 -15.25
C LEU A 218 -11.70 -4.07 -16.28
N HIS A 219 -12.17 -4.54 -17.44
CA HIS A 219 -12.80 -3.69 -18.44
C HIS A 219 -14.05 -2.96 -17.91
N ARG A 220 -14.89 -3.68 -17.13
CA ARG A 220 -16.07 -3.09 -16.51
C ARG A 220 -15.68 -2.00 -15.52
N LEU A 221 -14.73 -2.28 -14.61
CA LEU A 221 -14.24 -1.34 -13.63
C LEU A 221 -13.66 -0.07 -14.28
N PHE A 222 -12.82 -0.20 -15.32
CA PHE A 222 -12.27 0.96 -16.01
C PHE A 222 -13.36 1.88 -16.57
N ARG A 223 -14.40 1.34 -17.18
CA ARG A 223 -15.52 2.14 -17.70
C ARG A 223 -16.32 2.81 -16.60
N GLU A 224 -16.60 2.09 -15.52
CA GLU A 224 -17.41 2.54 -14.40
C GLU A 224 -16.73 3.67 -13.62
N TYR A 225 -15.44 3.50 -13.29
CA TYR A 225 -14.72 4.43 -12.42
C TYR A 225 -13.99 5.55 -13.17
N THR A 226 -13.61 5.35 -14.41
CA THR A 226 -12.81 6.32 -15.18
C THR A 226 -13.53 6.89 -16.40
N SER A 227 -14.71 6.37 -16.73
CA SER A 227 -15.47 6.70 -17.96
C SER A 227 -14.67 6.47 -19.24
N ARG A 228 -13.60 5.68 -19.21
CA ARG A 228 -12.69 5.38 -20.32
C ARG A 228 -12.28 3.92 -20.31
N THR A 229 -11.78 3.45 -21.44
CA THR A 229 -11.14 2.14 -21.52
C THR A 229 -9.70 2.20 -21.01
N MET A 230 -9.17 1.09 -20.55
CA MET A 230 -7.75 0.95 -20.16
C MET A 230 -6.80 1.37 -21.31
N LYS A 231 -7.13 0.98 -22.56
CA LYS A 231 -6.38 1.37 -23.75
C LYS A 231 -6.33 2.89 -23.95
N GLU A 232 -7.43 3.58 -23.73
CA GLU A 232 -7.49 5.04 -23.81
C GLU A 232 -6.68 5.72 -22.73
N HIS A 233 -6.64 5.15 -21.50
CA HIS A 233 -5.77 5.61 -20.43
C HIS A 233 -4.31 5.46 -20.80
N LEU A 234 -3.88 4.28 -21.24
CA LEU A 234 -2.51 4.03 -21.68
C LEU A 234 -2.07 5.00 -22.79
N GLN A 235 -2.94 5.23 -23.77
CA GLN A 235 -2.65 6.19 -24.84
C GLN A 235 -2.46 7.61 -24.32
N ARG A 236 -3.24 8.05 -23.32
CA ARG A 236 -3.06 9.37 -22.69
C ARG A 236 -1.75 9.48 -21.93
N ILE A 237 -1.39 8.48 -21.15
CA ILE A 237 -0.10 8.41 -20.44
C ILE A 237 1.06 8.55 -21.45
N ARG A 238 1.04 7.76 -22.54
CA ARG A 238 2.05 7.84 -23.61
C ARG A 238 2.16 9.23 -24.24
N ILE A 239 1.03 9.88 -24.48
CA ILE A 239 1.01 11.24 -25.04
C ILE A 239 1.53 12.26 -24.03
N GLN A 240 1.25 12.15 -22.75
CA GLN A 240 1.81 13.02 -21.71
C GLN A 240 3.34 12.90 -21.65
N HIS A 241 3.89 11.69 -21.71
CA HIS A 241 5.34 11.49 -21.80
C HIS A 241 5.93 12.04 -23.10
N ALA A 242 5.23 11.87 -24.23
CA ALA A 242 5.64 12.45 -25.50
C ALA A 242 5.67 14.00 -25.46
N GLN A 243 4.73 14.64 -24.81
CA GLN A 243 4.72 16.11 -24.62
C GLN A 243 5.97 16.56 -23.85
N LYS A 244 6.38 15.82 -22.82
CA LYS A 244 7.60 16.10 -22.07
C LYS A 244 8.85 15.96 -22.96
N LEU A 245 8.97 14.84 -23.70
CA LEU A 245 10.09 14.63 -24.63
C LEU A 245 10.15 15.68 -25.75
N LEU A 246 9.01 16.09 -26.29
CA LEU A 246 8.91 17.14 -27.31
C LEU A 246 9.42 18.50 -26.80
N LYS A 247 9.20 18.80 -25.52
CA LYS A 247 9.64 20.04 -24.87
C LYS A 247 11.11 20.02 -24.48
N GLU A 248 11.58 18.88 -23.93
CA GLU A 248 12.88 18.79 -23.25
C GLU A 248 13.99 18.27 -24.16
N THR A 249 13.66 17.65 -25.32
CA THR A 249 14.64 16.98 -26.19
C THR A 249 14.53 17.42 -27.65
N ARG A 250 15.58 17.09 -28.43
CA ARG A 250 15.60 17.24 -29.89
C ARG A 250 15.35 15.92 -30.63
N MET A 251 14.85 14.91 -29.96
CA MET A 251 14.52 13.61 -30.55
C MET A 251 13.60 13.77 -31.76
N SER A 252 13.80 12.93 -32.77
CA SER A 252 12.90 12.85 -33.94
C SER A 252 11.51 12.32 -33.54
N MET A 253 10.53 12.52 -34.40
CA MET A 253 9.18 11.99 -34.18
C MET A 253 9.16 10.45 -34.14
N GLN A 254 10.06 9.81 -34.85
CA GLN A 254 10.20 8.35 -34.86
C GLN A 254 10.77 7.84 -33.54
N GLU A 255 11.83 8.47 -33.03
CA GLU A 255 12.42 8.13 -31.73
C GLU A 255 11.43 8.34 -30.60
N ILE A 256 10.72 9.48 -30.55
CA ILE A 256 9.70 9.72 -29.53
C ILE A 256 8.57 8.69 -29.62
N ALA A 257 8.09 8.36 -30.82
CA ALA A 257 7.06 7.35 -30.99
C ALA A 257 7.48 5.98 -30.41
N GLY A 258 8.72 5.57 -30.66
CA GLY A 258 9.32 4.34 -30.13
C GLY A 258 9.44 4.40 -28.60
N GLU A 259 10.03 5.48 -28.08
CA GLU A 259 10.29 5.67 -26.64
C GLU A 259 9.01 5.63 -25.80
N VAL A 260 7.91 6.17 -26.34
CA VAL A 260 6.62 6.16 -25.61
C VAL A 260 5.72 4.96 -25.98
N GLY A 261 6.25 3.95 -26.68
CA GLY A 261 5.58 2.67 -26.92
C GLY A 261 4.56 2.65 -28.06
N PHE A 262 4.64 3.56 -29.05
CA PHE A 262 3.84 3.43 -30.29
C PHE A 262 4.56 2.59 -31.33
N SER A 263 3.84 1.69 -31.98
CA SER A 263 4.39 0.79 -32.99
C SER A 263 4.88 1.48 -34.26
N ASN A 264 4.38 2.69 -34.56
CA ASN A 264 4.82 3.51 -35.69
C ASN A 264 4.51 5.00 -35.47
N THR A 265 5.24 5.84 -36.19
CA THR A 265 5.14 7.31 -36.13
C THR A 265 3.77 7.84 -36.57
N GLN A 266 3.11 7.18 -37.54
CA GLN A 266 1.81 7.61 -38.03
C GLN A 266 0.73 7.46 -36.95
N GLN A 267 0.71 6.34 -36.24
CA GLN A 267 -0.21 6.09 -35.14
C GLN A 267 0.02 7.08 -33.99
N PHE A 268 1.28 7.36 -33.68
CA PHE A 268 1.66 8.37 -32.69
C PHE A 268 1.11 9.76 -33.07
N GLN A 269 1.39 10.22 -34.29
CA GLN A 269 0.95 11.55 -34.75
C GLN A 269 -0.59 11.71 -34.75
N GLN A 270 -1.32 10.69 -35.17
CA GLN A 270 -2.78 10.68 -35.14
C GLN A 270 -3.31 10.76 -33.70
N MET A 271 -2.73 9.96 -32.80
CA MET A 271 -3.13 9.93 -31.40
C MET A 271 -2.79 11.22 -30.69
N PHE A 272 -1.60 11.76 -30.91
CA PHE A 272 -1.17 13.05 -30.34
C PHE A 272 -2.13 14.17 -30.78
N ARG A 273 -2.44 14.28 -32.09
CA ARG A 273 -3.38 15.27 -32.59
C ARG A 273 -4.78 15.08 -32.02
N ARG A 274 -5.23 13.85 -31.85
CA ARG A 274 -6.54 13.52 -31.26
C ARG A 274 -6.65 13.97 -29.79
N ILE A 275 -5.58 13.82 -29.02
CA ILE A 275 -5.58 14.09 -27.57
C ILE A 275 -5.20 15.53 -27.26
N VAL A 276 -4.22 16.11 -27.96
CA VAL A 276 -3.66 17.44 -27.71
C VAL A 276 -4.29 18.52 -28.59
N GLY A 277 -4.89 18.15 -29.72
CA GLY A 277 -5.53 19.06 -30.66
C GLY A 277 -4.63 19.59 -31.79
N VAL A 278 -3.30 19.52 -31.62
CA VAL A 278 -2.29 20.01 -32.59
C VAL A 278 -1.35 18.89 -32.99
N ARG A 279 -0.60 19.05 -34.08
CA ARG A 279 0.42 18.08 -34.50
C ARG A 279 1.65 18.13 -33.55
N PRO A 280 2.37 17.02 -33.35
CA PRO A 280 3.56 17.01 -32.46
C PRO A 280 4.63 18.06 -32.83
N LEU A 281 4.87 18.27 -34.14
CA LEU A 281 5.84 19.27 -34.63
C LEU A 281 5.37 20.71 -34.34
N ASP A 282 4.10 20.98 -34.48
CA ASP A 282 3.54 22.31 -34.18
C ASP A 282 3.59 22.57 -32.67
N TYR A 283 3.29 21.54 -31.86
CA TYR A 283 3.43 21.60 -30.40
C TYR A 283 4.86 21.90 -29.98
N ARG A 284 5.86 21.23 -30.57
CA ARG A 284 7.28 21.50 -30.27
C ARG A 284 7.65 22.95 -30.57
N LYS A 285 7.26 23.50 -31.72
CA LYS A 285 7.54 24.90 -32.09
C LYS A 285 6.93 25.87 -31.09
N GLN A 286 5.65 25.69 -30.74
CA GLN A 286 4.97 26.53 -29.76
C GLN A 286 5.65 26.52 -28.38
N GLN A 287 6.18 25.39 -27.96
CA GLN A 287 6.87 25.30 -26.67
C GLN A 287 8.27 25.95 -26.69
N GLN A 288 8.96 25.95 -27.83
CA GLN A 288 10.26 26.63 -28.01
C GLN A 288 10.09 28.15 -28.05
N GLU A 289 9.08 28.65 -28.71
CA GLU A 289 8.75 30.08 -28.77
C GLU A 289 8.33 30.67 -27.41
N GLN A 290 7.84 29.87 -26.48
CA GLN A 290 7.47 30.30 -25.11
C GLN A 290 8.66 30.31 -24.12
N THR A 291 9.80 29.75 -24.52
CA THR A 291 10.99 29.64 -23.66
C THR A 291 12.09 30.64 -24.02
N GLU A 292 11.94 31.35 -25.14
CA GLU A 292 12.73 32.53 -25.55
C GLU A 292 12.08 33.85 -25.05
#